data_671fcac632314eca59d8d37cfe765e06
#
_entry.id   671fcac632314eca59d8d37cfe765e06
#
_cell.length_a   1.000
_cell.length_b   1.000
_cell.length_c   1.000
_cell.angle_alpha   90.00
_cell.angle_beta   90.00
_cell.angle_gamma   90.00
#
_symmetry.space_group_name_H-M   'P 1'
#
loop_
_entity.id
_entity.type
_entity.pdbx_description
1 polymer ?
#
loop_
_entity_poly.entity_id
_entity_poly.type
_entity_poly.pdbx_seq_one_letter_code
_entity_poly.pdbx_strand_id
1 'polypeptide(L)'
;MKKTILVSVDRGETRVAVLEAKGTPARRAKDPGTPKPPDSPAGYTVAELYIERRGRRSIVGNVYKGRVDNVLPGMEAAFVDIGLERNGFLHVDEIVLPGGEAVPKRGRGHGRRIDELIKPGQEILVQVVKDPLKTKGARLSMQLSIAGRYLVYMPQGGGVGVSRRLPDGERERLRKLIDKIHTGDGGVIVRTAAHGARKTDFEREIGYLHKLTEVVERRAEDAPAGAMVFQEADLSVRVLRDVFLSDFEAAIIDDEKQHQRVTGFFQRTAPELVDSVFFYEEKQPLFERWKIDEAIDSTLSRRVDLPSGGYLIIDYAEAMTVIDINTGSFTGRGKGRLEDTITKVNVEAASEVVRQLRLRDIGGIIVIDFIDMARTKNRDQVLQTLRKALDEDRTKTYVMEVSPLGLVEMTRQNVTDGVREIITKPCPTCGGEGVVESEETVALQVMRRLNDVIAENPEPEAYLVRVNPKVARLLLEPDSGLVELEEETGKHFHFEGGQALPLSTFDVVQTGTREQIEERALPFGVGDEVLVTIEEPHMYNVDDAIARVDSYIVSVSGGGAHVGERKLVRIESVERSAAVASLADNGGGAKAAAGETAESG
;
A
#
# COMPACT_ATOMS: atom_id res chain seq x y z
N MET A 1 -5.84 26.24 -8.22
CA MET A 1 -4.68 25.35 -8.37
C MET A 1 -4.65 24.78 -9.78
N LYS A 2 -3.48 24.57 -10.35
CA LYS A 2 -3.29 23.84 -11.62
C LYS A 2 -3.36 22.35 -11.34
N LYS A 3 -3.99 21.59 -12.23
CA LYS A 3 -4.14 20.14 -12.06
C LYS A 3 -3.83 19.43 -13.38
N THR A 4 -3.15 18.30 -13.27
CA THR A 4 -2.81 17.43 -14.41
C THR A 4 -2.99 15.97 -14.01
N ILE A 5 -3.44 15.13 -14.93
CA ILE A 5 -3.52 13.68 -14.72
C ILE A 5 -2.50 13.00 -15.62
N LEU A 6 -1.75 12.07 -15.04
CA LEU A 6 -0.87 11.17 -15.79
C LEU A 6 -1.43 9.76 -15.72
N VAL A 7 -1.41 9.08 -16.84
CA VAL A 7 -1.82 7.67 -16.97
C VAL A 7 -0.66 6.90 -17.55
N SER A 8 -0.14 5.94 -16.81
CA SER A 8 0.92 5.03 -17.26
C SER A 8 0.40 3.60 -17.31
N VAL A 9 0.59 2.94 -18.43
CA VAL A 9 0.15 1.57 -18.67
C VAL A 9 1.33 0.72 -19.08
N ASP A 10 1.66 -0.25 -18.27
CA ASP A 10 2.66 -1.25 -18.58
C ASP A 10 2.05 -2.66 -18.75
N ARG A 11 2.91 -3.67 -18.89
CA ARG A 11 2.47 -5.07 -19.10
C ARG A 11 1.74 -5.66 -17.90
N GLY A 12 2.04 -5.19 -16.69
CA GLY A 12 1.58 -5.75 -15.42
C GLY A 12 0.50 -4.93 -14.73
N GLU A 13 0.49 -3.61 -14.94
CA GLU A 13 -0.41 -2.71 -14.20
C GLU A 13 -0.76 -1.45 -14.98
N THR A 14 -1.82 -0.79 -14.54
CA THR A 14 -2.19 0.57 -14.94
C THR A 14 -2.11 1.48 -13.73
N ARG A 15 -1.40 2.59 -13.87
CA ARG A 15 -1.19 3.58 -12.81
C ARG A 15 -1.72 4.93 -13.25
N VAL A 16 -2.42 5.62 -12.35
CA VAL A 16 -2.92 6.98 -12.59
C VAL A 16 -2.50 7.87 -11.45
N ALA A 17 -1.88 9.01 -11.77
CA ALA A 17 -1.49 10.02 -10.80
C ALA A 17 -2.22 11.34 -11.08
N VAL A 18 -2.81 11.92 -10.04
CA VAL A 18 -3.37 13.27 -10.07
C VAL A 18 -2.36 14.22 -9.44
N LEU A 19 -1.95 15.23 -10.18
CA LEU A 19 -0.97 16.21 -9.76
C LEU A 19 -1.62 17.57 -9.56
N GLU A 20 -1.16 18.28 -8.53
CA GLU A 20 -1.60 19.63 -8.18
C GLU A 20 -0.40 20.58 -8.07
N ALA A 21 -0.54 21.80 -8.60
CA ALA A 21 0.47 22.86 -8.48
C ALA A 21 -0.16 24.19 -8.07
N LYS A 22 0.60 25.02 -7.38
CA LYS A 22 0.18 26.40 -7.07
C LYS A 22 0.10 27.22 -8.36
N GLY A 23 -0.94 28.02 -8.51
CA GLY A 23 -1.14 28.88 -9.67
C GLY A 23 -2.56 28.85 -10.20
N THR A 24 -2.85 29.72 -11.18
CA THR A 24 -4.12 29.71 -11.90
C THR A 24 -3.98 28.79 -13.10
N PRO A 25 -4.93 27.87 -13.37
CA PRO A 25 -4.94 27.09 -14.61
C PRO A 25 -4.79 28.01 -15.81
N ALA A 26 -3.97 27.64 -16.76
CA ALA A 26 -3.94 28.35 -18.04
C ALA A 26 -5.37 28.33 -18.57
N ARG A 27 -6.00 29.51 -18.65
CA ARG A 27 -7.30 29.60 -19.33
C ARG A 27 -7.13 28.96 -20.67
N ARG A 28 -8.03 28.03 -21.04
CA ARG A 28 -8.13 27.54 -22.40
C ARG A 28 -8.15 28.79 -23.29
N ALA A 29 -7.01 29.07 -23.90
CA ALA A 29 -6.89 30.23 -24.76
C ALA A 29 -7.92 30.04 -25.86
N LYS A 30 -8.76 31.05 -26.08
CA LYS A 30 -9.61 31.16 -27.27
C LYS A 30 -8.78 31.38 -28.56
N ASP A 31 -7.46 31.31 -28.42
CA ASP A 31 -6.51 31.40 -29.51
C ASP A 31 -6.36 30.06 -30.22
N PRO A 32 -6.26 30.03 -31.56
CA PRO A 32 -6.20 28.80 -32.37
C PRO A 32 -4.85 28.07 -32.30
N GLY A 33 -4.10 28.22 -31.22
CA GLY A 33 -2.91 27.40 -30.97
C GLY A 33 -3.33 26.09 -30.30
N THR A 34 -2.82 24.98 -30.82
CA THR A 34 -3.04 23.64 -30.25
C THR A 34 -2.67 23.66 -28.75
N PRO A 35 -3.56 23.23 -27.82
CA PRO A 35 -3.21 23.12 -26.43
C PRO A 35 -1.93 22.28 -26.28
N LYS A 36 -0.99 22.72 -25.45
CA LYS A 36 0.22 21.96 -25.16
C LYS A 36 0.12 21.40 -23.74
N PRO A 37 0.54 20.15 -23.52
CA PRO A 37 0.65 19.62 -22.17
C PRO A 37 1.71 20.41 -21.39
N PRO A 38 1.67 20.42 -20.05
CA PRO A 38 2.74 20.98 -19.23
C PRO A 38 4.07 20.29 -19.55
N ASP A 39 5.09 21.08 -19.88
CA ASP A 39 6.39 20.55 -20.34
C ASP A 39 7.29 20.07 -19.17
N SER A 40 6.94 20.40 -17.93
CA SER A 40 7.82 20.17 -16.78
C SER A 40 7.04 19.78 -15.52
N PRO A 41 7.57 18.84 -14.72
CA PRO A 41 7.05 18.51 -13.40
C PRO A 41 7.24 19.63 -12.35
N ALA A 42 7.97 20.70 -12.70
CA ALA A 42 8.34 21.75 -11.74
C ALA A 42 7.12 22.39 -11.08
N GLY A 43 7.06 22.33 -9.75
CA GLY A 43 6.00 22.89 -8.94
C GLY A 43 4.75 22.01 -8.80
N TYR A 44 4.69 20.86 -9.48
CA TYR A 44 3.63 19.87 -9.29
C TYR A 44 3.97 18.91 -8.15
N THR A 45 2.97 18.54 -7.38
CA THR A 45 3.04 17.50 -6.34
C THR A 45 1.95 16.47 -6.59
N VAL A 46 2.23 15.22 -6.29
CA VAL A 46 1.26 14.14 -6.41
C VAL A 46 0.24 14.27 -5.28
N ALA A 47 -1.03 14.36 -5.65
CA ALA A 47 -2.15 14.49 -4.73
C ALA A 47 -2.90 13.18 -4.54
N GLU A 48 -3.08 12.40 -5.61
CA GLU A 48 -3.79 11.12 -5.58
C GLU A 48 -3.08 10.11 -6.48
N LEU A 49 -3.04 8.86 -6.04
CA LEU A 49 -2.49 7.73 -6.80
C LEU A 49 -3.54 6.61 -6.89
N TYR A 50 -3.65 6.01 -8.06
CA TYR A 50 -4.49 4.86 -8.33
C TYR A 50 -3.67 3.81 -9.07
N ILE A 51 -3.71 2.57 -8.60
CA ILE A 51 -2.97 1.45 -9.18
C ILE A 51 -3.92 0.28 -9.36
N GLU A 52 -3.91 -0.32 -10.54
CA GLU A 52 -4.69 -1.52 -10.83
C GLU A 52 -3.83 -2.55 -11.54
N ARG A 53 -3.62 -3.72 -10.92
CA ARG A 53 -2.81 -4.81 -11.46
C ARG A 53 -3.59 -5.69 -12.41
N ARG A 54 -2.94 -6.14 -13.46
CA ARG A 54 -3.51 -7.09 -14.40
C ARG A 54 -3.87 -8.39 -13.67
N GLY A 55 -5.12 -8.85 -13.79
CA GLY A 55 -5.62 -10.02 -13.07
C GLY A 55 -6.13 -9.77 -11.64
N ARG A 56 -5.94 -8.57 -11.10
CA ARG A 56 -6.52 -8.12 -9.81
C ARG A 56 -7.25 -6.79 -9.95
N ARG A 57 -8.02 -6.70 -11.02
CA ARG A 57 -8.82 -5.51 -11.30
C ARG A 57 -9.94 -5.37 -10.28
N SER A 58 -10.20 -4.13 -9.84
CA SER A 58 -11.39 -3.82 -9.04
C SER A 58 -12.65 -4.24 -9.77
N ILE A 59 -13.53 -4.91 -9.06
CA ILE A 59 -14.83 -5.34 -9.56
C ILE A 59 -15.98 -4.41 -9.09
N VAL A 60 -15.65 -3.33 -8.38
CA VAL A 60 -16.64 -2.33 -7.97
C VAL A 60 -17.31 -1.74 -9.18
N GLY A 61 -18.66 -1.72 -9.15
CA GLY A 61 -19.49 -1.29 -10.27
C GLY A 61 -19.91 -2.42 -11.22
N ASN A 62 -19.22 -3.58 -11.22
CA ASN A 62 -19.64 -4.73 -12.01
C ASN A 62 -20.99 -5.25 -11.53
N VAL A 63 -21.81 -5.73 -12.48
CA VAL A 63 -23.12 -6.33 -12.19
C VAL A 63 -23.07 -7.81 -12.54
N TYR A 64 -23.60 -8.63 -11.63
CA TYR A 64 -23.64 -10.09 -11.75
C TYR A 64 -25.07 -10.58 -11.62
N LYS A 65 -25.40 -11.67 -12.32
CA LYS A 65 -26.57 -12.49 -12.03
C LYS A 65 -26.19 -13.46 -10.92
N GLY A 66 -26.40 -13.05 -9.66
CA GLY A 66 -26.02 -13.84 -8.49
C GLY A 66 -27.09 -14.87 -8.13
N ARG A 67 -26.67 -15.94 -7.44
CA ARG A 67 -27.55 -16.94 -6.83
C ARG A 67 -27.43 -16.86 -5.32
N VAL A 68 -28.53 -16.68 -4.62
CA VAL A 68 -28.56 -16.68 -3.15
C VAL A 68 -28.17 -18.07 -2.64
N ASP A 69 -27.03 -18.17 -1.98
CA ASP A 69 -26.53 -19.41 -1.40
C ASP A 69 -27.10 -19.63 0.00
N ASN A 70 -26.98 -18.63 0.88
CA ASN A 70 -27.47 -18.70 2.25
C ASN A 70 -28.07 -17.38 2.73
N VAL A 71 -29.11 -17.46 3.55
CA VAL A 71 -29.76 -16.31 4.21
C VAL A 71 -29.56 -16.43 5.71
N LEU A 72 -29.05 -15.36 6.33
CA LEU A 72 -28.72 -15.27 7.75
C LEU A 72 -29.59 -14.22 8.45
N PRO A 73 -30.78 -14.60 8.96
CA PRO A 73 -31.71 -13.65 9.58
C PRO A 73 -31.13 -12.92 10.79
N GLY A 74 -30.26 -13.58 11.57
CA GLY A 74 -29.62 -12.99 12.75
C GLY A 74 -28.64 -11.86 12.42
N MET A 75 -28.11 -11.81 11.16
CA MET A 75 -27.23 -10.78 10.65
C MET A 75 -27.94 -9.83 9.67
N GLU A 76 -29.21 -10.03 9.41
CA GLU A 76 -29.98 -9.32 8.37
C GLU A 76 -29.24 -9.26 7.02
N ALA A 77 -28.62 -10.39 6.64
CA ALA A 77 -27.78 -10.48 5.47
C ALA A 77 -27.93 -11.82 4.73
N ALA A 78 -27.50 -11.85 3.47
CA ALA A 78 -27.40 -13.06 2.67
C ALA A 78 -26.02 -13.17 2.02
N PHE A 79 -25.57 -14.39 1.81
CA PHE A 79 -24.45 -14.70 0.94
C PHE A 79 -24.94 -15.07 -0.45
N VAL A 80 -24.34 -14.48 -1.47
CA VAL A 80 -24.72 -14.61 -2.87
C VAL A 80 -23.52 -15.09 -3.67
N ASP A 81 -23.67 -16.20 -4.35
CA ASP A 81 -22.71 -16.69 -5.32
C ASP A 81 -22.78 -15.81 -6.58
N ILE A 82 -21.66 -15.18 -6.92
CA ILE A 82 -21.48 -14.33 -8.11
C ILE A 82 -20.40 -14.89 -9.04
N GLY A 83 -20.09 -16.19 -8.92
CA GLY A 83 -19.10 -16.88 -9.75
C GLY A 83 -17.65 -16.56 -9.38
N LEU A 84 -17.38 -16.01 -8.20
CA LEU A 84 -16.06 -15.78 -7.66
C LEU A 84 -15.71 -16.83 -6.60
N GLU A 85 -14.44 -16.91 -6.23
CA GLU A 85 -13.95 -17.84 -5.21
C GLU A 85 -14.71 -17.75 -3.87
N ARG A 86 -15.24 -16.55 -3.57
CA ARG A 86 -16.00 -16.29 -2.33
C ARG A 86 -17.32 -15.62 -2.64
N ASN A 87 -18.35 -16.06 -1.93
CA ASN A 87 -19.67 -15.47 -2.02
C ASN A 87 -19.66 -14.00 -1.59
N GLY A 88 -20.43 -13.19 -2.29
CA GLY A 88 -20.63 -11.79 -1.93
C GLY A 88 -21.61 -11.64 -0.76
N PHE A 89 -21.50 -10.55 -0.01
CA PHE A 89 -22.31 -10.20 1.13
C PHE A 89 -23.38 -9.16 0.75
N LEU A 90 -24.65 -9.49 0.92
CA LEU A 90 -25.80 -8.63 0.64
C LEU A 90 -26.55 -8.34 1.95
N HIS A 91 -26.60 -7.06 2.37
CA HIS A 91 -27.34 -6.64 3.56
C HIS A 91 -28.80 -6.31 3.21
N VAL A 92 -29.73 -6.45 4.17
CA VAL A 92 -31.16 -6.19 3.97
C VAL A 92 -31.47 -4.79 3.43
N ASP A 93 -30.72 -3.77 3.84
CA ASP A 93 -30.89 -2.39 3.35
C ASP A 93 -30.54 -2.18 1.87
N GLU A 94 -29.86 -3.17 1.26
CA GLU A 94 -29.46 -3.15 -0.15
C GLU A 94 -30.41 -3.93 -1.06
N ILE A 95 -31.49 -4.47 -0.50
CA ILE A 95 -32.49 -5.23 -1.24
C ILE A 95 -33.51 -4.28 -1.89
N VAL A 96 -33.91 -4.61 -3.11
CA VAL A 96 -34.99 -3.93 -3.85
C VAL A 96 -36.17 -4.86 -3.92
N LEU A 97 -37.36 -4.34 -3.57
CA LEU A 97 -38.64 -5.06 -3.65
C LEU A 97 -39.11 -5.19 -5.09
N PRO A 98 -39.92 -6.22 -5.41
CA PRO A 98 -40.67 -6.27 -6.67
C PRO A 98 -41.49 -4.99 -6.84
N GLY A 99 -41.24 -4.22 -7.91
CA GLY A 99 -41.83 -2.90 -8.14
C GLY A 99 -40.84 -1.75 -7.98
N GLY A 100 -39.54 -2.03 -7.67
CA GLY A 100 -38.46 -1.02 -7.69
C GLY A 100 -38.32 -0.21 -6.41
N GLU A 101 -39.08 -0.51 -5.37
CA GLU A 101 -38.97 0.19 -4.09
C GLU A 101 -37.84 -0.37 -3.23
N ALA A 102 -36.95 0.50 -2.75
CA ALA A 102 -35.96 0.14 -1.74
C ALA A 102 -36.66 -0.19 -0.41
N VAL A 103 -36.17 -1.21 0.31
CA VAL A 103 -36.70 -1.53 1.64
C VAL A 103 -36.54 -0.30 2.53
N PRO A 104 -37.60 0.19 3.20
CA PRO A 104 -37.52 1.34 4.08
C PRO A 104 -36.48 1.09 5.16
N LYS A 105 -35.49 2.03 5.30
CA LYS A 105 -34.48 1.95 6.36
C LYS A 105 -35.14 1.91 7.72
N ARG A 106 -34.70 0.98 8.57
CA ARG A 106 -35.21 0.70 9.90
C ARG A 106 -35.25 1.98 10.77
N GLY A 107 -36.43 2.64 10.83
CA GLY A 107 -36.83 3.46 11.96
C GLY A 107 -37.24 2.53 13.11
N ARG A 108 -37.18 2.99 14.38
CA ARG A 108 -37.54 2.22 15.59
C ARG A 108 -38.91 1.54 15.46
N GLY A 109 -38.98 0.34 14.83
CA GLY A 109 -40.19 -0.47 14.73
C GLY A 109 -40.31 -1.18 13.37
N HIS A 110 -40.18 -2.52 13.37
CA HIS A 110 -40.64 -3.47 12.36
C HIS A 110 -40.17 -3.25 10.89
N GLY A 111 -38.85 -3.32 10.63
CA GLY A 111 -38.34 -3.59 9.29
C GLY A 111 -38.67 -5.05 8.89
N ARG A 112 -38.95 -5.30 7.60
CA ARG A 112 -39.12 -6.67 7.07
C ARG A 112 -37.82 -7.44 7.29
N ARG A 113 -37.95 -8.71 7.65
CA ARG A 113 -36.78 -9.60 7.84
C ARG A 113 -36.25 -10.04 6.48
N ILE A 114 -34.94 -10.28 6.38
CA ILE A 114 -34.32 -10.66 5.12
C ILE A 114 -34.85 -11.99 4.56
N ASP A 115 -35.21 -12.95 5.42
CA ASP A 115 -35.79 -14.23 5.06
C ASP A 115 -37.23 -14.14 4.51
N GLU A 116 -37.90 -12.99 4.69
CA GLU A 116 -39.19 -12.68 4.04
C GLU A 116 -39.02 -12.09 2.64
N LEU A 117 -37.85 -11.53 2.34
CA LEU A 117 -37.53 -10.77 1.11
C LEU A 117 -36.85 -11.63 0.05
N ILE A 118 -35.92 -12.46 0.45
CA ILE A 118 -35.16 -13.34 -0.46
C ILE A 118 -34.99 -14.73 0.14
N LYS A 119 -34.81 -15.72 -0.75
CA LYS A 119 -34.70 -17.14 -0.35
C LYS A 119 -33.46 -17.79 -0.95
N PRO A 120 -32.87 -18.80 -0.27
CA PRO A 120 -31.81 -19.62 -0.85
C PRO A 120 -32.23 -20.21 -2.21
N GLY A 121 -31.28 -20.23 -3.16
CA GLY A 121 -31.50 -20.68 -4.53
C GLY A 121 -32.08 -19.63 -5.47
N GLN A 122 -32.56 -18.49 -4.98
CA GLN A 122 -33.13 -17.42 -5.80
C GLN A 122 -32.03 -16.74 -6.62
N GLU A 123 -32.30 -16.50 -7.91
CA GLU A 123 -31.44 -15.70 -8.78
C GLU A 123 -31.82 -14.22 -8.65
N ILE A 124 -30.82 -13.38 -8.45
CA ILE A 124 -30.98 -11.94 -8.26
C ILE A 124 -29.90 -11.18 -9.04
N LEU A 125 -30.23 -9.98 -9.50
CA LEU A 125 -29.26 -9.09 -10.11
C LEU A 125 -28.60 -8.24 -9.01
N VAL A 126 -27.27 -8.28 -8.92
CA VAL A 126 -26.51 -7.59 -7.88
C VAL A 126 -25.32 -6.84 -8.45
N GLN A 127 -25.04 -5.69 -7.89
CA GLN A 127 -23.87 -4.87 -8.21
C GLN A 127 -22.88 -4.91 -7.05
N VAL A 128 -21.60 -4.99 -7.37
CA VAL A 128 -20.52 -4.89 -6.38
C VAL A 128 -20.34 -3.43 -5.97
N VAL A 129 -20.44 -3.15 -4.67
CA VAL A 129 -20.24 -1.81 -4.09
C VAL A 129 -18.94 -1.68 -3.32
N LYS A 130 -18.31 -2.81 -2.95
CA LYS A 130 -16.94 -2.88 -2.40
C LYS A 130 -16.27 -4.17 -2.85
N ASP A 131 -14.97 -4.06 -3.15
CA ASP A 131 -14.13 -5.21 -3.49
C ASP A 131 -14.06 -6.23 -2.34
N PRO A 132 -13.77 -7.52 -2.65
CA PRO A 132 -13.40 -8.50 -1.63
C PRO A 132 -12.14 -8.03 -0.88
N LEU A 133 -12.21 -8.00 0.46
CA LEU A 133 -11.10 -7.54 1.30
C LEU A 133 -10.63 -8.67 2.23
N LYS A 134 -9.34 -9.01 2.17
CA LYS A 134 -8.71 -10.06 3.01
C LYS A 134 -9.51 -11.37 2.98
N THR A 135 -10.23 -11.69 4.05
CA THR A 135 -11.03 -12.89 4.21
C THR A 135 -12.51 -12.73 3.85
N LYS A 136 -12.94 -11.49 3.53
CA LYS A 136 -14.35 -11.17 3.29
C LYS A 136 -14.66 -11.13 1.79
N GLY A 137 -15.82 -11.66 1.39
CA GLY A 137 -16.35 -11.54 0.03
C GLY A 137 -16.78 -10.10 -0.32
N ALA A 138 -17.03 -9.87 -1.60
CA ALA A 138 -17.48 -8.57 -2.11
C ALA A 138 -18.76 -8.11 -1.41
N ARG A 139 -18.91 -6.81 -1.15
CA ARG A 139 -20.18 -6.25 -0.71
C ARG A 139 -21.08 -5.98 -1.92
N LEU A 140 -22.32 -6.42 -1.82
CA LEU A 140 -23.28 -6.36 -2.91
C LEU A 140 -24.43 -5.42 -2.59
N SER A 141 -25.08 -4.91 -3.64
CA SER A 141 -26.34 -4.18 -3.59
C SER A 141 -27.25 -4.63 -4.74
N MET A 142 -28.55 -4.76 -4.51
CA MET A 142 -29.55 -4.90 -5.58
C MET A 142 -29.94 -3.55 -6.18
N GLN A 143 -29.59 -2.44 -5.52
CA GLN A 143 -29.79 -1.09 -6.04
C GLN A 143 -28.72 -0.79 -7.09
N LEU A 144 -29.05 -1.10 -8.35
CA LEU A 144 -28.14 -0.86 -9.45
C LEU A 144 -27.91 0.64 -9.66
N SER A 145 -26.66 1.01 -9.91
CA SER A 145 -26.26 2.37 -10.21
C SER A 145 -25.28 2.39 -11.39
N ILE A 146 -25.67 3.01 -12.48
CA ILE A 146 -24.83 3.11 -13.69
C ILE A 146 -24.26 4.52 -13.76
N ALA A 147 -22.94 4.62 -13.61
CA ALA A 147 -22.25 5.89 -13.57
C ALA A 147 -21.91 6.38 -14.97
N GLY A 148 -22.51 7.49 -15.36
CA GLY A 148 -22.06 8.34 -16.44
C GLY A 148 -21.05 9.39 -15.97
N ARG A 149 -20.77 10.37 -16.80
CA ARG A 149 -19.90 11.50 -16.45
C ARG A 149 -20.62 12.54 -15.59
N TYR A 150 -21.77 12.99 -16.01
CA TYR A 150 -22.58 14.03 -15.36
C TYR A 150 -23.62 13.48 -14.43
N LEU A 151 -24.06 12.25 -14.66
CA LEU A 151 -25.15 11.59 -13.97
C LEU A 151 -24.75 10.22 -13.43
N VAL A 152 -25.44 9.79 -12.37
CA VAL A 152 -25.57 8.38 -12.01
C VAL A 152 -27.06 8.03 -12.18
N TYR A 153 -27.35 7.03 -12.98
CA TYR A 153 -28.70 6.53 -13.20
C TYR A 153 -28.96 5.30 -12.34
N MET A 154 -30.09 5.29 -11.67
CA MET A 154 -30.53 4.19 -10.80
C MET A 154 -31.87 3.66 -11.31
N PRO A 155 -31.90 2.53 -12.05
CA PRO A 155 -33.15 2.01 -12.66
C PRO A 155 -34.27 1.77 -11.64
N GLN A 156 -33.90 1.25 -10.47
CA GLN A 156 -34.86 0.96 -9.37
C GLN A 156 -34.96 2.12 -8.36
N GLY A 157 -34.27 3.25 -8.59
CA GLY A 157 -34.35 4.42 -7.74
C GLY A 157 -35.51 5.34 -8.07
N GLY A 158 -35.69 6.40 -7.30
CA GLY A 158 -36.69 7.44 -7.56
C GLY A 158 -36.14 8.85 -7.29
N GLY A 159 -36.67 9.83 -8.02
CA GLY A 159 -36.37 11.24 -7.81
C GLY A 159 -35.04 11.72 -8.34
N VAL A 160 -34.76 13.01 -8.12
CA VAL A 160 -33.55 13.71 -8.57
C VAL A 160 -32.68 14.13 -7.40
N GLY A 161 -31.48 13.55 -7.31
CA GLY A 161 -30.43 13.99 -6.40
C GLY A 161 -29.45 14.95 -7.10
N VAL A 162 -28.84 15.88 -6.37
CA VAL A 162 -27.78 16.74 -6.90
C VAL A 162 -26.63 16.80 -5.91
N SER A 163 -25.40 16.66 -6.40
CA SER A 163 -24.19 16.70 -5.58
C SER A 163 -24.14 17.93 -4.68
N ARG A 164 -23.89 17.71 -3.38
CA ARG A 164 -23.77 18.78 -2.38
C ARG A 164 -22.52 19.66 -2.55
N ARG A 165 -21.57 19.22 -3.38
CA ARG A 165 -20.32 19.97 -3.69
C ARG A 165 -20.51 21.05 -4.73
N LEU A 166 -21.64 21.06 -5.42
CA LEU A 166 -21.98 22.14 -6.33
C LEU A 166 -22.47 23.37 -5.55
N PRO A 167 -22.13 24.59 -5.98
CA PRO A 167 -22.68 25.81 -5.41
C PRO A 167 -24.21 25.81 -5.41
N ASP A 168 -24.84 26.39 -4.40
CA ASP A 168 -26.29 26.32 -4.23
C ASP A 168 -27.10 26.79 -5.45
N GLY A 169 -26.70 27.91 -6.07
CA GLY A 169 -27.36 28.38 -7.28
C GLY A 169 -27.24 27.42 -8.47
N GLU A 170 -26.09 26.76 -8.59
CA GLU A 170 -25.88 25.74 -9.64
C GLU A 170 -26.67 24.45 -9.35
N ARG A 171 -26.75 24.06 -8.09
CA ARG A 171 -27.57 22.90 -7.67
C ARG A 171 -29.04 23.11 -8.02
N GLU A 172 -29.57 24.31 -7.75
CA GLU A 172 -30.95 24.65 -8.07
C GLU A 172 -31.20 24.68 -9.59
N ARG A 173 -30.25 25.28 -10.35
CA ARG A 173 -30.30 25.32 -11.81
C ARG A 173 -30.34 23.90 -12.41
N LEU A 174 -29.42 23.03 -11.96
CA LEU A 174 -29.30 21.67 -12.47
C LEU A 174 -30.51 20.83 -12.08
N ARG A 175 -31.03 20.95 -10.87
CA ARG A 175 -32.27 20.26 -10.44
C ARG A 175 -33.44 20.62 -11.34
N LYS A 176 -33.71 21.91 -11.55
CA LYS A 176 -34.78 22.39 -12.44
C LYS A 176 -34.61 21.92 -13.90
N LEU A 177 -33.35 21.77 -14.32
CA LEU A 177 -33.04 21.29 -15.66
C LEU A 177 -33.35 19.80 -15.80
N ILE A 178 -32.90 18.98 -14.85
CA ILE A 178 -33.11 17.53 -14.87
C ILE A 178 -34.58 17.17 -14.68
N ASP A 179 -35.31 17.84 -13.77
CA ASP A 179 -36.75 17.62 -13.56
C ASP A 179 -37.56 17.83 -14.85
N LYS A 180 -37.09 18.65 -15.80
CA LYS A 180 -37.71 18.88 -17.10
C LYS A 180 -37.34 17.84 -18.15
N ILE A 181 -36.20 17.17 -17.99
CA ILE A 181 -35.66 16.22 -18.99
C ILE A 181 -35.97 14.80 -18.59
N HIS A 182 -35.84 14.48 -17.32
CA HIS A 182 -36.04 13.16 -16.78
C HIS A 182 -37.52 13.00 -16.34
N THR A 183 -38.33 12.56 -17.28
CA THR A 183 -39.79 12.31 -17.09
C THR A 183 -40.10 10.83 -17.02
N GLY A 184 -39.10 9.95 -17.07
CA GLY A 184 -39.22 8.49 -17.07
C GLY A 184 -39.02 7.85 -15.69
N ASP A 185 -39.06 6.54 -15.68
CA ASP A 185 -38.82 5.70 -14.51
C ASP A 185 -37.33 5.75 -14.07
N GLY A 186 -37.07 5.47 -12.79
CA GLY A 186 -35.76 5.46 -12.19
C GLY A 186 -35.40 6.75 -11.48
N GLY A 187 -34.25 6.74 -10.78
CA GLY A 187 -33.66 7.89 -10.10
C GLY A 187 -32.41 8.39 -10.80
N VAL A 188 -32.12 9.68 -10.65
CA VAL A 188 -30.93 10.31 -11.22
C VAL A 188 -30.19 11.10 -10.16
N ILE A 189 -28.87 10.95 -10.09
CA ILE A 189 -27.99 11.79 -9.24
C ILE A 189 -27.08 12.60 -10.15
N VAL A 190 -27.21 13.92 -10.07
CA VAL A 190 -26.32 14.85 -10.78
C VAL A 190 -24.98 14.93 -10.05
N ARG A 191 -23.89 14.66 -10.78
CA ARG A 191 -22.52 14.64 -10.26
C ARG A 191 -21.88 16.04 -10.26
N THR A 192 -20.78 16.20 -9.53
CA THR A 192 -20.01 17.45 -9.48
C THR A 192 -19.48 17.85 -10.87
N ALA A 193 -19.15 16.87 -11.71
CA ALA A 193 -18.70 17.08 -13.09
C ALA A 193 -19.73 17.81 -13.98
N ALA A 194 -20.98 17.85 -13.56
CA ALA A 194 -22.07 18.52 -14.28
C ALA A 194 -22.07 20.06 -14.13
N HIS A 195 -21.12 20.64 -13.40
CA HIS A 195 -21.01 22.10 -13.28
C HIS A 195 -20.90 22.76 -14.65
N GLY A 196 -21.81 23.66 -14.97
CA GLY A 196 -21.88 24.33 -16.28
C GLY A 196 -22.41 23.49 -17.44
N ALA A 197 -22.81 22.22 -17.22
CA ALA A 197 -23.35 21.35 -18.24
C ALA A 197 -24.69 21.91 -18.80
N ARG A 198 -24.95 21.63 -20.08
CA ARG A 198 -26.11 22.09 -20.83
C ARG A 198 -27.18 21.01 -20.90
N LYS A 199 -28.38 21.42 -21.30
CA LYS A 199 -29.51 20.50 -21.50
C LYS A 199 -29.18 19.33 -22.44
N THR A 200 -28.53 19.61 -23.55
CA THR A 200 -28.15 18.63 -24.56
C THR A 200 -27.15 17.57 -24.05
N ASP A 201 -26.33 17.93 -23.08
CA ASP A 201 -25.35 17.01 -22.49
C ASP A 201 -26.08 15.96 -21.63
N PHE A 202 -27.07 16.40 -20.87
CA PHE A 202 -27.90 15.51 -20.08
C PHE A 202 -28.82 14.64 -20.92
N GLU A 203 -29.47 15.18 -21.94
CA GLU A 203 -30.34 14.42 -22.85
C GLU A 203 -29.56 13.28 -23.52
N ARG A 204 -28.33 13.57 -23.96
CA ARG A 204 -27.43 12.58 -24.57
C ARG A 204 -27.06 11.50 -23.57
N GLU A 205 -26.66 11.90 -22.36
CA GLU A 205 -26.19 10.95 -21.34
C GLU A 205 -27.32 10.09 -20.79
N ILE A 206 -28.48 10.65 -20.50
CA ILE A 206 -29.67 9.90 -20.07
C ILE A 206 -30.05 8.86 -21.13
N GLY A 207 -30.10 9.25 -22.40
CA GLY A 207 -30.40 8.32 -23.50
C GLY A 207 -29.36 7.21 -23.62
N TYR A 208 -28.08 7.49 -23.36
CA TYR A 208 -27.04 6.48 -23.30
C TYR A 208 -27.19 5.52 -22.11
N LEU A 209 -27.45 6.06 -20.91
CA LEU A 209 -27.58 5.27 -19.68
C LEU A 209 -28.81 4.36 -19.72
N HIS A 210 -29.93 4.83 -20.27
CA HIS A 210 -31.13 3.99 -20.49
C HIS A 210 -30.83 2.82 -21.42
N LYS A 211 -30.22 3.08 -22.59
CA LYS A 211 -29.82 2.00 -23.52
C LYS A 211 -28.89 0.99 -22.89
N LEU A 212 -27.95 1.49 -22.06
CA LEU A 212 -27.01 0.61 -21.36
C LEU A 212 -27.72 -0.27 -20.35
N THR A 213 -28.71 0.27 -19.62
CA THR A 213 -29.54 -0.49 -18.68
C THR A 213 -30.32 -1.59 -19.40
N GLU A 214 -30.98 -1.27 -20.52
CA GLU A 214 -31.70 -2.26 -21.34
C GLU A 214 -30.79 -3.40 -21.81
N VAL A 215 -29.54 -3.08 -22.17
CA VAL A 215 -28.54 -4.11 -22.56
C VAL A 215 -28.16 -4.98 -21.37
N VAL A 216 -27.98 -4.39 -20.18
CA VAL A 216 -27.65 -5.14 -18.95
C VAL A 216 -28.80 -6.08 -18.57
N GLU A 217 -30.04 -5.59 -18.59
CA GLU A 217 -31.22 -6.37 -18.27
C GLU A 217 -31.42 -7.55 -19.25
N ARG A 218 -31.30 -7.31 -20.55
CA ARG A 218 -31.37 -8.37 -21.57
C ARG A 218 -30.29 -9.43 -21.39
N ARG A 219 -29.04 -9.00 -21.11
CA ARG A 219 -27.95 -9.94 -20.81
C ARG A 219 -28.22 -10.75 -19.55
N ALA A 220 -28.84 -10.15 -18.55
CA ALA A 220 -29.20 -10.83 -17.31
C ALA A 220 -30.27 -11.90 -17.51
N GLU A 221 -31.19 -11.72 -18.46
CA GLU A 221 -32.22 -12.74 -18.80
C GLU A 221 -31.54 -14.02 -19.31
N ASP A 222 -30.60 -13.88 -20.25
CA ASP A 222 -29.94 -15.00 -20.93
C ASP A 222 -28.76 -15.61 -20.15
N ALA A 223 -28.19 -14.90 -19.18
CA ALA A 223 -26.99 -15.31 -18.47
C ALA A 223 -27.27 -16.41 -17.44
N PRO A 224 -26.33 -17.39 -17.25
CA PRO A 224 -26.40 -18.32 -16.13
C PRO A 224 -26.13 -17.61 -14.80
N ALA A 225 -26.57 -18.23 -13.71
CA ALA A 225 -26.22 -17.77 -12.36
C ALA A 225 -24.69 -17.74 -12.16
N GLY A 226 -24.18 -16.73 -11.46
CA GLY A 226 -22.74 -16.45 -11.29
C GLY A 226 -22.12 -15.63 -12.42
N ALA A 227 -22.81 -15.40 -13.53
CA ALA A 227 -22.24 -14.68 -14.67
C ALA A 227 -22.19 -13.16 -14.45
N MET A 228 -21.10 -12.53 -14.91
CA MET A 228 -20.99 -11.08 -15.02
C MET A 228 -21.76 -10.58 -16.23
N VAL A 229 -22.75 -9.71 -16.02
CA VAL A 229 -23.61 -9.14 -17.09
C VAL A 229 -23.21 -7.73 -17.50
N PHE A 230 -22.53 -7.02 -16.61
CA PHE A 230 -21.95 -5.71 -16.89
C PHE A 230 -20.58 -5.56 -16.23
N GLN A 231 -19.63 -5.02 -16.96
CA GLN A 231 -18.31 -4.69 -16.47
C GLN A 231 -18.10 -3.18 -16.45
N GLU A 232 -17.69 -2.64 -15.30
CA GLU A 232 -17.36 -1.23 -15.14
C GLU A 232 -16.13 -0.85 -16.00
N ALA A 233 -16.00 0.42 -16.32
CA ALA A 233 -14.87 0.96 -17.08
C ALA A 233 -13.53 0.64 -16.43
N ASP A 234 -12.46 0.55 -17.24
CA ASP A 234 -11.09 0.38 -16.72
C ASP A 234 -10.65 1.58 -15.87
N LEU A 235 -9.57 1.40 -15.10
CA LEU A 235 -9.08 2.40 -14.16
C LEU A 235 -8.92 3.78 -14.82
N SER A 236 -8.29 3.84 -16.00
CA SER A 236 -7.99 5.10 -16.68
C SER A 236 -9.26 5.85 -17.05
N VAL A 237 -10.21 5.16 -17.69
CA VAL A 237 -11.51 5.75 -18.07
C VAL A 237 -12.31 6.13 -16.82
N ARG A 238 -12.32 5.27 -15.79
CA ARG A 238 -13.04 5.51 -14.54
C ARG A 238 -12.50 6.74 -13.81
N VAL A 239 -11.17 6.86 -13.62
CA VAL A 239 -10.56 8.02 -12.97
C VAL A 239 -10.80 9.28 -13.79
N LEU A 240 -10.56 9.25 -15.10
CA LEU A 240 -10.76 10.41 -15.95
C LEU A 240 -12.23 10.84 -16.02
N ARG A 241 -13.18 9.89 -16.08
CA ARG A 241 -14.62 10.17 -16.01
C ARG A 241 -14.99 10.93 -14.73
N ASP A 242 -14.40 10.52 -13.60
CA ASP A 242 -14.81 10.99 -12.27
C ASP A 242 -14.01 12.21 -11.80
N VAL A 243 -12.75 12.35 -12.25
CA VAL A 243 -11.77 13.31 -11.73
C VAL A 243 -11.48 14.44 -12.73
N PHE A 244 -11.37 14.16 -14.04
CA PHE A 244 -10.91 15.12 -15.03
C PHE A 244 -11.97 16.15 -15.36
N LEU A 245 -11.90 17.32 -14.74
CA LEU A 245 -12.85 18.43 -14.90
C LEU A 245 -12.24 19.55 -15.77
N SER A 246 -13.02 20.59 -16.02
CA SER A 246 -12.60 21.76 -16.80
C SER A 246 -11.49 22.60 -16.14
N ASP A 247 -11.21 22.40 -14.85
CA ASP A 247 -10.12 23.02 -14.11
C ASP A 247 -8.77 22.29 -14.28
N PHE A 248 -8.76 21.15 -14.96
CA PHE A 248 -7.54 20.43 -15.31
C PHE A 248 -6.91 21.00 -16.59
N GLU A 249 -5.57 21.09 -16.61
CA GLU A 249 -4.81 21.56 -17.76
C GLU A 249 -4.65 20.45 -18.81
N ALA A 250 -4.34 19.23 -18.36
CA ALA A 250 -4.06 18.10 -19.24
C ALA A 250 -4.36 16.74 -18.60
N ALA A 251 -4.64 15.75 -19.44
CA ALA A 251 -4.50 14.33 -19.16
C ALA A 251 -3.45 13.77 -20.14
N ILE A 252 -2.36 13.20 -19.65
CA ILE A 252 -1.23 12.69 -20.43
C ILE A 252 -1.17 11.17 -20.28
N ILE A 253 -1.17 10.43 -21.39
CA ILE A 253 -1.30 8.97 -21.43
C ILE A 253 -0.17 8.39 -22.27
N ASP A 254 0.57 7.41 -21.76
CA ASP A 254 1.74 6.79 -22.41
C ASP A 254 1.42 5.52 -23.22
N ASP A 255 0.18 5.03 -23.21
CA ASP A 255 -0.28 3.91 -24.03
C ASP A 255 -1.25 4.37 -25.11
N GLU A 256 -0.94 4.04 -26.37
CA GLU A 256 -1.74 4.47 -27.51
C GLU A 256 -3.18 3.93 -27.48
N LYS A 257 -3.36 2.65 -27.12
CA LYS A 257 -4.70 2.03 -27.06
C LYS A 257 -5.54 2.68 -25.99
N GLN A 258 -4.93 2.97 -24.85
CA GLN A 258 -5.61 3.62 -23.74
C GLN A 258 -5.94 5.08 -24.05
N HIS A 259 -5.03 5.79 -24.74
CA HIS A 259 -5.29 7.13 -25.23
C HIS A 259 -6.48 7.17 -26.19
N GLN A 260 -6.53 6.26 -27.17
CA GLN A 260 -7.65 6.16 -28.11
C GLN A 260 -8.97 5.84 -27.39
N ARG A 261 -8.94 4.96 -26.37
CA ARG A 261 -10.12 4.58 -25.58
C ARG A 261 -10.67 5.77 -24.79
N VAL A 262 -9.79 6.50 -24.11
CA VAL A 262 -10.14 7.70 -23.32
C VAL A 262 -10.66 8.80 -24.23
N THR A 263 -9.98 9.08 -25.34
CA THR A 263 -10.40 10.07 -26.33
C THR A 263 -11.76 9.72 -26.90
N GLY A 264 -11.99 8.46 -27.28
CA GLY A 264 -13.28 7.99 -27.76
C GLY A 264 -14.40 8.07 -26.70
N PHE A 265 -14.08 7.89 -25.43
CA PHE A 265 -15.02 8.13 -24.34
C PHE A 265 -15.41 9.61 -24.26
N PHE A 266 -14.43 10.54 -24.26
CA PHE A 266 -14.72 11.97 -24.18
C PHE A 266 -15.39 12.51 -25.43
N GLN A 267 -15.07 12.01 -26.64
CA GLN A 267 -15.79 12.39 -27.86
C GLN A 267 -17.30 12.17 -27.73
N ARG A 268 -17.71 11.11 -27.02
CA ARG A 268 -19.14 10.80 -26.81
C ARG A 268 -19.76 11.55 -25.64
N THR A 269 -19.00 11.82 -24.56
CA THR A 269 -19.55 12.33 -23.29
C THR A 269 -19.22 13.81 -23.03
N ALA A 270 -18.05 14.28 -23.42
CA ALA A 270 -17.57 15.64 -23.15
C ALA A 270 -16.57 16.09 -24.25
N PRO A 271 -17.03 16.35 -25.47
CA PRO A 271 -16.16 16.66 -26.61
C PRO A 271 -15.21 17.84 -26.35
N GLU A 272 -15.61 18.78 -25.50
CA GLU A 272 -14.81 19.94 -25.11
C GLU A 272 -13.54 19.59 -24.31
N LEU A 273 -13.40 18.36 -23.83
CA LEU A 273 -12.21 17.91 -23.09
C LEU A 273 -11.21 17.13 -23.95
N VAL A 274 -11.59 16.73 -25.14
CA VAL A 274 -10.77 15.93 -26.05
C VAL A 274 -9.42 16.59 -26.32
N ASP A 275 -9.42 17.90 -26.60
CA ASP A 275 -8.19 18.67 -26.87
C ASP A 275 -7.24 18.79 -25.65
N SER A 276 -7.66 18.34 -24.47
CA SER A 276 -6.84 18.33 -23.26
C SER A 276 -6.35 16.91 -22.89
N VAL A 277 -6.57 15.93 -23.77
CA VAL A 277 -6.06 14.56 -23.64
C VAL A 277 -4.89 14.38 -24.60
N PHE A 278 -3.71 14.14 -24.09
CA PHE A 278 -2.47 14.07 -24.86
C PHE A 278 -1.89 12.66 -24.83
N PHE A 279 -1.35 12.24 -25.98
CA PHE A 279 -0.52 11.06 -26.05
C PHE A 279 0.93 11.44 -25.73
N TYR A 280 1.62 10.63 -24.93
CA TYR A 280 3.02 10.83 -24.55
C TYR A 280 3.93 10.00 -25.45
N GLU A 281 4.82 10.66 -26.21
CA GLU A 281 5.68 10.02 -27.22
C GLU A 281 7.16 10.03 -26.86
N GLU A 282 7.53 10.57 -25.69
CA GLU A 282 8.94 10.71 -25.33
C GLU A 282 9.56 9.36 -24.90
N LYS A 283 10.90 9.23 -25.05
CA LYS A 283 11.63 8.01 -24.72
C LYS A 283 11.74 7.75 -23.20
N GLN A 284 11.81 8.81 -22.40
CA GLN A 284 11.86 8.68 -20.95
C GLN A 284 10.49 8.25 -20.44
N PRO A 285 10.38 7.22 -19.58
CA PRO A 285 9.09 6.81 -19.02
C PRO A 285 8.35 7.98 -18.35
N LEU A 286 7.04 8.07 -18.57
CA LEU A 286 6.21 9.18 -18.09
C LEU A 286 6.32 9.37 -16.58
N PHE A 287 6.22 8.30 -15.80
CA PHE A 287 6.23 8.36 -14.33
C PHE A 287 7.62 8.71 -13.79
N GLU A 288 8.70 8.22 -14.41
CA GLU A 288 10.06 8.59 -14.07
C GLU A 288 10.29 10.08 -14.29
N ARG A 289 9.95 10.61 -15.47
CA ARG A 289 10.09 12.04 -15.80
C ARG A 289 9.36 12.94 -14.80
N TRP A 290 8.18 12.53 -14.36
CA TRP A 290 7.34 13.29 -13.44
C TRP A 290 7.58 12.93 -11.96
N LYS A 291 8.58 12.11 -11.66
CA LYS A 291 8.97 11.69 -10.29
C LYS A 291 7.81 11.05 -9.51
N ILE A 292 6.95 10.30 -10.21
CA ILE A 292 5.81 9.65 -9.60
C ILE A 292 6.26 8.42 -8.81
N ASP A 293 7.28 7.71 -9.30
CA ASP A 293 7.83 6.54 -8.61
C ASP A 293 8.41 6.92 -7.24
N GLU A 294 9.11 8.08 -7.13
CA GLU A 294 9.56 8.64 -5.84
C GLU A 294 8.37 8.91 -4.89
N ALA A 295 7.24 9.42 -5.43
CA ALA A 295 6.03 9.66 -4.64
C ALA A 295 5.37 8.35 -4.18
N ILE A 296 5.37 7.31 -5.03
CA ILE A 296 4.88 5.97 -4.67
C ILE A 296 5.72 5.40 -3.52
N ASP A 297 7.05 5.43 -3.63
CA ASP A 297 7.96 4.95 -2.60
C ASP A 297 7.74 5.70 -1.27
N SER A 298 7.52 7.02 -1.34
CA SER A 298 7.24 7.84 -0.15
C SER A 298 5.98 7.40 0.61
N THR A 299 5.01 6.75 -0.06
CA THR A 299 3.80 6.24 0.59
C THR A 299 4.07 5.08 1.55
N LEU A 300 5.20 4.39 1.41
CA LEU A 300 5.61 3.28 2.28
C LEU A 300 6.30 3.75 3.56
N SER A 301 6.80 4.99 3.59
CA SER A 301 7.43 5.55 4.79
C SER A 301 6.37 5.85 5.86
N ARG A 302 6.64 5.45 7.11
CA ARG A 302 5.83 5.85 8.28
C ARG A 302 5.98 7.34 8.55
N ARG A 303 7.17 7.89 8.34
CA ARG A 303 7.53 9.28 8.62
C ARG A 303 7.30 10.17 7.41
N VAL A 304 6.70 11.33 7.67
CA VAL A 304 6.48 12.40 6.69
C VAL A 304 6.98 13.71 7.28
N ASP A 305 8.01 14.29 6.67
CA ASP A 305 8.60 15.54 7.15
C ASP A 305 7.75 16.76 6.75
N LEU A 306 7.67 17.74 7.66
CA LEU A 306 6.98 19.00 7.44
C LEU A 306 7.97 20.12 7.05
N PRO A 307 7.54 21.13 6.28
CA PRO A 307 8.41 22.24 5.87
C PRO A 307 9.04 23.02 7.04
N SER A 308 8.40 23.03 8.19
CA SER A 308 8.92 23.68 9.42
C SER A 308 10.05 22.90 10.09
N GLY A 309 10.24 21.61 9.77
CA GLY A 309 11.16 20.68 10.42
C GLY A 309 10.50 19.78 11.47
N GLY A 310 9.18 19.89 11.66
CA GLY A 310 8.37 18.88 12.32
C GLY A 310 8.13 17.67 11.42
N TYR A 311 7.42 16.66 11.90
CA TYR A 311 7.08 15.47 11.10
C TYR A 311 5.82 14.78 11.63
N LEU A 312 5.21 13.98 10.75
CA LEU A 312 4.12 13.05 11.06
C LEU A 312 4.67 11.64 11.15
N ILE A 313 4.07 10.82 12.01
CA ILE A 313 4.18 9.36 11.98
C ILE A 313 2.81 8.79 11.67
N ILE A 314 2.72 7.95 10.65
CA ILE A 314 1.47 7.32 10.21
C ILE A 314 1.57 5.83 10.47
N ASP A 315 0.77 5.33 11.40
CA ASP A 315 0.71 3.93 11.79
C ASP A 315 -0.64 3.30 11.45
N TYR A 316 -0.57 2.13 10.83
CA TYR A 316 -1.74 1.36 10.43
C TYR A 316 -1.97 0.26 11.45
N ALA A 317 -2.99 0.42 12.29
CA ALA A 317 -3.50 -0.65 13.14
C ALA A 317 -4.56 -1.49 12.40
N GLU A 318 -5.03 -2.57 13.01
CA GLU A 318 -6.01 -3.46 12.37
C GLU A 318 -7.34 -2.77 12.06
N ALA A 319 -7.83 -1.92 12.97
CA ALA A 319 -9.14 -1.29 12.89
C ALA A 319 -9.11 0.21 12.54
N MET A 320 -7.95 0.86 12.62
CA MET A 320 -7.83 2.30 12.42
C MET A 320 -6.42 2.72 12.01
N THR A 321 -6.29 3.92 11.47
CA THR A 321 -5.00 4.57 11.24
C THR A 321 -4.77 5.62 12.31
N VAL A 322 -3.58 5.64 12.90
CA VAL A 322 -3.17 6.63 13.90
C VAL A 322 -2.10 7.53 13.29
N ILE A 323 -2.23 8.83 13.52
CA ILE A 323 -1.29 9.84 13.02
C ILE A 323 -0.80 10.67 14.20
N ASP A 324 0.49 10.58 14.51
CA ASP A 324 1.16 11.34 15.56
C ASP A 324 1.96 12.50 14.96
N ILE A 325 1.92 13.68 15.61
CA ILE A 325 2.57 14.90 15.13
C ILE A 325 3.68 15.30 16.09
N ASN A 326 4.87 15.50 15.53
CA ASN A 326 6.07 15.83 16.26
C ASN A 326 6.69 17.16 15.82
N THR A 327 7.24 17.94 16.77
CA THR A 327 7.94 19.21 16.46
C THR A 327 9.29 18.98 15.78
N GLY A 328 9.89 17.80 15.94
CA GLY A 328 11.22 17.50 15.40
C GLY A 328 12.29 18.50 15.87
N SER A 329 13.08 18.98 14.92
CA SER A 329 14.12 19.99 15.15
C SER A 329 13.59 21.43 15.22
N PHE A 330 12.28 21.64 15.06
CA PHE A 330 11.69 22.97 15.08
C PHE A 330 11.49 23.48 16.50
N THR A 331 12.51 24.16 17.02
CA THR A 331 12.53 24.73 18.38
C THR A 331 12.01 26.18 18.45
N GLY A 332 11.49 26.72 17.32
CA GLY A 332 11.07 28.10 17.19
C GLY A 332 12.27 29.06 17.03
N ARG A 333 12.40 29.68 15.87
CA ARG A 333 13.40 30.75 15.65
C ARG A 333 12.78 32.08 16.05
N GLY A 334 13.28 32.70 17.14
CA GLY A 334 12.92 34.05 17.55
C GLY A 334 12.22 34.13 18.92
N LYS A 335 11.70 35.33 19.27
CA LYS A 335 10.99 35.64 20.53
C LYS A 335 9.54 35.10 20.60
N GLY A 336 9.15 34.14 19.74
CA GLY A 336 7.84 33.50 19.73
C GLY A 336 7.61 32.64 20.97
N ARG A 337 6.38 32.60 21.50
CA ARG A 337 6.02 31.69 22.59
C ARG A 337 5.97 30.26 22.05
N LEU A 338 6.33 29.29 22.88
CA LEU A 338 6.30 27.86 22.54
C LEU A 338 4.97 27.46 21.87
N GLU A 339 3.86 27.96 22.38
CA GLU A 339 2.53 27.67 21.85
C GLU A 339 2.31 28.19 20.42
N ASP A 340 2.91 29.32 20.03
CA ASP A 340 2.80 29.83 18.66
C ASP A 340 3.59 28.93 17.68
N THR A 341 4.71 28.37 18.14
CA THR A 341 5.50 27.37 17.41
C THR A 341 4.72 26.09 17.22
N ILE A 342 4.14 25.53 18.28
CA ILE A 342 3.30 24.33 18.27
C ILE A 342 2.10 24.53 17.32
N THR A 343 1.40 25.66 17.45
CA THR A 343 0.24 25.96 16.60
C THR A 343 0.62 25.99 15.13
N LYS A 344 1.79 26.55 14.78
CA LYS A 344 2.28 26.58 13.40
C LYS A 344 2.54 25.17 12.87
N VAL A 345 3.22 24.31 13.64
CA VAL A 345 3.47 22.91 13.25
C VAL A 345 2.15 22.16 13.07
N ASN A 346 1.21 22.31 14.01
CA ASN A 346 -0.10 21.66 13.92
C ASN A 346 -0.93 22.12 12.71
N VAL A 347 -0.85 23.40 12.32
CA VAL A 347 -1.53 23.93 11.12
C VAL A 347 -0.90 23.36 9.83
N GLU A 348 0.42 23.27 9.77
CA GLU A 348 1.11 22.60 8.66
C GLU A 348 0.74 21.11 8.61
N ALA A 349 0.77 20.44 9.76
CA ALA A 349 0.39 19.04 9.90
C ALA A 349 -1.05 18.78 9.47
N ALA A 350 -2.01 19.62 9.85
CA ALA A 350 -3.42 19.47 9.45
C ALA A 350 -3.59 19.43 7.91
N SER A 351 -2.84 20.27 7.19
CA SER A 351 -2.86 20.27 5.73
C SER A 351 -2.16 19.05 5.14
N GLU A 352 -1.01 18.68 5.71
CA GLU A 352 -0.22 17.53 5.25
C GLU A 352 -0.93 16.19 5.52
N VAL A 353 -1.60 16.05 6.67
CA VAL A 353 -2.43 14.87 6.97
C VAL A 353 -3.42 14.62 5.84
N VAL A 354 -4.19 15.63 5.44
CA VAL A 354 -5.17 15.47 4.35
C VAL A 354 -4.49 15.11 3.03
N ARG A 355 -3.34 15.72 2.72
CA ARG A 355 -2.57 15.34 1.55
C ARG A 355 -2.14 13.87 1.58
N GLN A 356 -1.67 13.38 2.74
CA GLN A 356 -1.29 11.99 2.92
C GLN A 356 -2.48 11.02 2.86
N LEU A 357 -3.63 11.42 3.42
CA LEU A 357 -4.87 10.62 3.32
C LEU A 357 -5.29 10.43 1.86
N ARG A 358 -5.18 11.48 1.02
CA ARG A 358 -5.49 11.42 -0.40
C ARG A 358 -4.44 10.63 -1.18
N LEU A 359 -3.14 10.90 -0.96
CA LEU A 359 -2.03 10.29 -1.66
C LEU A 359 -1.96 8.77 -1.44
N ARG A 360 -2.18 8.34 -0.19
CA ARG A 360 -2.11 6.92 0.22
C ARG A 360 -3.45 6.20 0.11
N ASP A 361 -4.52 6.93 -0.19
CA ASP A 361 -5.93 6.48 -0.14
C ASP A 361 -6.29 5.83 1.21
N ILE A 362 -5.89 6.47 2.31
CA ILE A 362 -6.20 6.00 3.66
C ILE A 362 -7.69 6.22 3.94
N GLY A 363 -8.39 5.15 4.31
CA GLY A 363 -9.81 5.18 4.66
C GLY A 363 -10.10 4.45 5.98
N GLY A 364 -11.36 4.47 6.40
CA GLY A 364 -11.81 3.91 7.67
C GLY A 364 -11.77 4.92 8.81
N ILE A 365 -11.50 4.45 10.02
CA ILE A 365 -11.34 5.28 11.22
C ILE A 365 -9.91 5.82 11.25
N ILE A 366 -9.77 7.12 11.53
CA ILE A 366 -8.49 7.82 11.59
C ILE A 366 -8.47 8.63 12.88
N VAL A 367 -7.41 8.49 13.65
CA VAL A 367 -7.17 9.24 14.89
C VAL A 367 -5.90 10.06 14.72
N ILE A 368 -6.00 11.36 14.95
CA ILE A 368 -4.89 12.30 14.79
C ILE A 368 -4.55 12.87 16.17
N ASP A 369 -3.29 12.71 16.57
CA ASP A 369 -2.74 13.26 17.81
C ASP A 369 -1.96 14.54 17.50
N PHE A 370 -2.63 15.69 17.69
CA PHE A 370 -2.01 16.99 17.53
C PHE A 370 -1.22 17.35 18.79
N ILE A 371 -0.10 18.02 18.61
CA ILE A 371 0.68 18.53 19.74
C ILE A 371 -0.20 19.41 20.63
N ASP A 372 -0.15 19.20 21.94
CA ASP A 372 -0.99 19.87 22.91
C ASP A 372 -0.99 21.40 22.78
N MET A 373 -2.19 21.98 22.73
CA MET A 373 -2.42 23.41 22.67
C MET A 373 -3.28 23.87 23.84
N ALA A 374 -2.75 24.77 24.66
CA ALA A 374 -3.46 25.28 25.83
C ALA A 374 -4.67 26.18 25.43
N ARG A 375 -4.55 26.95 24.33
CA ARG A 375 -5.55 27.92 23.91
C ARG A 375 -6.58 27.31 22.97
N THR A 376 -7.87 27.42 23.31
CA THR A 376 -8.99 26.99 22.47
C THR A 376 -8.93 27.57 21.06
N LYS A 377 -8.59 28.88 20.94
CA LYS A 377 -8.45 29.54 19.64
C LYS A 377 -7.45 28.85 18.71
N ASN A 378 -6.35 28.30 19.25
CA ASN A 378 -5.34 27.61 18.47
C ASN A 378 -5.86 26.24 18.02
N ARG A 379 -6.56 25.50 18.89
CA ARG A 379 -7.25 24.26 18.55
C ARG A 379 -8.28 24.45 17.46
N ASP A 380 -9.11 25.50 17.57
CA ASP A 380 -10.11 25.86 16.56
C ASP A 380 -9.46 26.18 15.21
N GLN A 381 -8.33 26.89 15.21
CA GLN A 381 -7.57 27.21 13.99
C GLN A 381 -7.08 25.94 13.28
N VAL A 382 -6.52 24.99 14.03
CA VAL A 382 -6.03 23.70 13.48
C VAL A 382 -7.19 22.90 12.90
N LEU A 383 -8.29 22.77 13.66
CA LEU A 383 -9.48 22.04 13.21
C LEU A 383 -10.13 22.68 11.98
N GLN A 384 -10.17 24.01 11.93
CA GLN A 384 -10.67 24.74 10.76
C GLN A 384 -9.78 24.53 9.53
N THR A 385 -8.45 24.48 9.71
CA THR A 385 -7.51 24.18 8.63
C THR A 385 -7.72 22.77 8.11
N LEU A 386 -7.86 21.79 9.02
CA LEU A 386 -8.14 20.40 8.67
C LEU A 386 -9.44 20.27 7.86
N ARG A 387 -10.53 20.87 8.35
CA ARG A 387 -11.83 20.85 7.66
C ARG A 387 -11.75 21.49 6.28
N LYS A 388 -11.09 22.65 6.17
CA LYS A 388 -10.89 23.33 4.89
C LYS A 388 -10.09 22.49 3.88
N ALA A 389 -9.05 21.79 4.34
CA ALA A 389 -8.29 20.90 3.48
C ALA A 389 -9.14 19.68 3.02
N LEU A 390 -9.98 19.14 3.91
CA LEU A 390 -10.90 18.04 3.60
C LEU A 390 -12.02 18.45 2.63
N ASP A 391 -12.37 19.72 2.52
CA ASP A 391 -13.33 20.18 1.49
C ASP A 391 -12.82 19.94 0.06
N GLU A 392 -11.49 19.83 -0.13
CA GLU A 392 -10.87 19.50 -1.41
C GLU A 392 -10.82 18.00 -1.68
N ASP A 393 -10.93 17.15 -0.64
CA ASP A 393 -10.98 15.68 -0.78
C ASP A 393 -12.33 15.25 -1.38
N ARG A 394 -12.29 14.42 -2.41
CA ARG A 394 -13.51 13.91 -3.09
C ARG A 394 -14.21 12.83 -2.30
N THR A 395 -13.48 12.14 -1.44
CA THR A 395 -13.98 11.07 -0.61
C THR A 395 -14.80 11.66 0.54
N LYS A 396 -15.89 11.01 0.91
CA LYS A 396 -16.74 11.45 2.01
C LYS A 396 -16.00 11.27 3.32
N THR A 397 -15.86 12.39 4.05
CA THR A 397 -15.23 12.45 5.37
C THR A 397 -16.22 12.94 6.42
N TYR A 398 -15.99 12.56 7.66
CA TYR A 398 -16.67 13.10 8.82
C TYR A 398 -15.65 13.34 9.92
N VAL A 399 -15.56 14.55 10.45
CA VAL A 399 -14.57 14.98 11.45
C VAL A 399 -15.30 15.38 12.72
N MET A 400 -14.91 14.77 13.84
CA MET A 400 -15.37 15.13 15.19
C MET A 400 -14.70 16.42 15.67
N GLU A 401 -15.14 16.94 16.80
CA GLU A 401 -14.42 17.99 17.53
C GLU A 401 -13.22 17.37 18.27
N VAL A 402 -12.30 18.23 18.73
CA VAL A 402 -11.16 17.79 19.55
C VAL A 402 -11.68 17.12 20.81
N SER A 403 -11.30 15.89 21.05
CA SER A 403 -11.71 15.11 22.22
C SER A 403 -11.11 15.69 23.52
N PRO A 404 -11.62 15.30 24.71
CA PRO A 404 -11.01 15.69 25.98
C PRO A 404 -9.54 15.26 26.15
N LEU A 405 -9.11 14.26 25.39
CA LEU A 405 -7.72 13.78 25.36
C LEU A 405 -6.82 14.54 24.37
N GLY A 406 -7.34 15.54 23.67
CA GLY A 406 -6.56 16.29 22.66
C GLY A 406 -6.59 15.69 21.24
N LEU A 407 -7.23 14.53 21.06
CA LEU A 407 -7.26 13.81 19.80
C LEU A 407 -8.34 14.34 18.85
N VAL A 408 -8.08 14.27 17.55
CA VAL A 408 -9.09 14.50 16.51
C VAL A 408 -9.45 13.16 15.87
N GLU A 409 -10.71 12.79 16.03
CA GLU A 409 -11.29 11.58 15.47
C GLU A 409 -12.00 11.89 14.16
N MET A 410 -11.74 11.10 13.13
CA MET A 410 -12.42 11.25 11.85
C MET A 410 -12.67 9.92 11.15
N THR A 411 -13.57 9.93 10.21
CA THR A 411 -13.76 8.80 9.28
C THR A 411 -13.65 9.28 7.85
N ARG A 412 -13.03 8.47 7.00
CA ARG A 412 -12.97 8.64 5.55
C ARG A 412 -13.49 7.37 4.88
N GLN A 413 -14.40 7.52 3.93
CA GLN A 413 -14.99 6.37 3.24
C GLN A 413 -13.89 5.58 2.52
N ASN A 414 -13.90 4.25 2.69
CA ASN A 414 -13.01 3.34 1.97
C ASN A 414 -13.85 2.45 1.03
N VAL A 415 -13.49 2.42 -0.25
CA VAL A 415 -14.19 1.64 -1.29
C VAL A 415 -13.26 0.61 -1.93
N THR A 416 -11.98 0.95 -2.09
CA THR A 416 -10.93 0.15 -2.73
C THR A 416 -9.73 0.01 -1.79
N ASP A 417 -8.83 -0.92 -2.12
CA ASP A 417 -7.53 -1.01 -1.45
C ASP A 417 -6.69 0.25 -1.74
N GLY A 418 -5.99 0.74 -0.72
CA GLY A 418 -5.04 1.85 -0.86
C GLY A 418 -3.75 1.42 -1.57
N VAL A 419 -2.90 2.40 -1.87
CA VAL A 419 -1.62 2.18 -2.57
C VAL A 419 -0.77 1.14 -1.82
N ARG A 420 -0.66 1.27 -0.49
CA ARG A 420 0.13 0.36 0.35
C ARG A 420 -0.34 -1.10 0.24
N GLU A 421 -1.64 -1.33 0.33
CA GLU A 421 -2.23 -2.67 0.28
C GLU A 421 -1.99 -3.35 -1.07
N ILE A 422 -1.92 -2.55 -2.15
CA ILE A 422 -1.70 -3.06 -3.50
C ILE A 422 -0.23 -3.44 -3.73
N ILE A 423 0.73 -2.60 -3.24
CA ILE A 423 2.15 -2.76 -3.59
C ILE A 423 2.97 -3.51 -2.55
N THR A 424 2.43 -3.79 -1.34
CA THR A 424 3.15 -4.51 -0.29
C THR A 424 2.50 -5.83 0.09
N LYS A 425 3.23 -6.61 0.88
CA LYS A 425 2.75 -7.80 1.58
C LYS A 425 3.31 -7.80 3.01
N PRO A 426 2.71 -8.54 3.95
CA PRO A 426 3.28 -8.69 5.28
C PRO A 426 4.73 -9.16 5.22
N CYS A 427 5.56 -8.64 6.10
CA CYS A 427 6.96 -9.04 6.19
C CYS A 427 7.04 -10.55 6.54
N PRO A 428 7.75 -11.39 5.76
CA PRO A 428 7.82 -12.82 6.03
C PRO A 428 8.56 -13.15 7.33
N THR A 429 9.43 -12.23 7.82
CA THR A 429 10.22 -12.44 9.03
C THR A 429 9.38 -12.22 10.30
N CYS A 430 8.58 -11.14 10.36
CA CYS A 430 7.79 -10.82 11.56
C CYS A 430 6.28 -10.99 11.35
N GLY A 431 5.83 -11.52 10.22
CA GLY A 431 4.40 -11.66 9.93
C GLY A 431 3.62 -10.33 9.84
N GLY A 432 4.30 -9.20 9.97
CA GLY A 432 3.71 -7.88 10.04
C GLY A 432 3.75 -7.23 11.43
N GLU A 433 4.23 -7.96 12.46
CA GLU A 433 4.27 -7.49 13.85
C GLU A 433 5.28 -6.34 14.07
N GLY A 434 6.30 -6.22 13.21
CA GLY A 434 7.33 -5.18 13.30
C GLY A 434 8.40 -5.45 14.36
N VAL A 435 8.35 -6.59 15.04
CA VAL A 435 9.32 -7.05 16.03
C VAL A 435 9.71 -8.49 15.73
N VAL A 436 10.92 -8.86 16.11
CA VAL A 436 11.44 -10.24 16.10
C VAL A 436 12.08 -10.53 17.44
N GLU A 437 12.28 -11.79 17.76
CA GLU A 437 13.03 -12.18 18.95
C GLU A 437 14.46 -11.65 18.85
N SER A 438 15.06 -11.27 20.00
CA SER A 438 16.44 -10.83 20.03
C SER A 438 17.40 -12.01 19.80
N GLU A 439 18.62 -11.69 19.37
CA GLU A 439 19.67 -12.68 19.17
C GLU A 439 19.94 -13.49 20.43
N GLU A 440 19.90 -12.84 21.61
CA GLU A 440 20.09 -13.49 22.93
C GLU A 440 18.96 -14.48 23.23
N THR A 441 17.70 -14.08 22.95
CA THR A 441 16.55 -14.96 23.14
C THR A 441 16.66 -16.21 22.29
N VAL A 442 17.04 -16.02 21.02
CA VAL A 442 17.21 -17.14 20.09
C VAL A 442 18.39 -18.02 20.49
N ALA A 443 19.52 -17.46 20.95
CA ALA A 443 20.65 -18.23 21.45
C ALA A 443 20.24 -19.13 22.63
N LEU A 444 19.48 -18.62 23.59
CA LEU A 444 18.94 -19.43 24.69
C LEU A 444 17.97 -20.52 24.23
N GLN A 445 17.18 -20.26 23.17
CA GLN A 445 16.32 -21.28 22.57
C GLN A 445 17.14 -22.37 21.87
N VAL A 446 18.21 -21.99 21.17
CA VAL A 446 19.14 -22.93 20.55
C VAL A 446 19.76 -23.82 21.61
N MET A 447 20.24 -23.27 22.74
CA MET A 447 20.78 -24.05 23.85
C MET A 447 19.78 -25.11 24.37
N ARG A 448 18.51 -24.74 24.51
CA ARG A 448 17.46 -25.72 24.93
C ARG A 448 17.28 -26.81 23.88
N ARG A 449 17.23 -26.43 22.59
CA ARG A 449 17.09 -27.39 21.47
C ARG A 449 18.29 -28.33 21.35
N LEU A 450 19.50 -27.88 21.68
CA LEU A 450 20.68 -28.75 21.71
C LEU A 450 20.51 -29.86 22.76
N ASN A 451 19.96 -29.55 23.94
CA ASN A 451 19.61 -30.57 24.92
C ASN A 451 18.60 -31.61 24.39
N ASP A 452 17.57 -31.14 23.68
CA ASP A 452 16.55 -32.02 23.07
C ASP A 452 17.19 -32.93 22.01
N VAL A 453 18.07 -32.38 21.16
CA VAL A 453 18.80 -33.13 20.13
C VAL A 453 19.71 -34.21 20.72
N ILE A 454 20.39 -33.92 21.83
CA ILE A 454 21.21 -34.92 22.53
C ILE A 454 20.33 -36.02 23.10
N ALA A 455 19.18 -35.67 23.68
CA ALA A 455 18.25 -36.63 24.24
C ALA A 455 17.66 -37.58 23.18
N GLU A 456 17.36 -37.05 22.00
CA GLU A 456 16.81 -37.80 20.87
C GLU A 456 17.86 -38.69 20.17
N ASN A 457 19.11 -38.24 20.08
CA ASN A 457 20.21 -38.96 19.42
C ASN A 457 21.51 -38.83 20.22
N PRO A 458 21.71 -39.63 21.27
CA PRO A 458 22.85 -39.52 22.18
C PRO A 458 24.15 -40.15 21.68
N GLU A 459 24.14 -40.93 20.58
CA GLU A 459 25.31 -41.67 20.07
C GLU A 459 26.44 -40.79 19.53
N PRO A 460 26.20 -39.73 18.70
CA PRO A 460 27.26 -38.92 18.13
C PRO A 460 28.10 -38.21 19.17
N GLU A 461 29.40 -38.05 18.88
CA GLU A 461 30.33 -37.27 19.72
C GLU A 461 30.21 -35.80 19.46
N ALA A 462 29.88 -35.41 18.21
CA ALA A 462 29.76 -33.99 17.80
C ALA A 462 28.61 -33.75 16.83
N TYR A 463 28.15 -32.51 16.84
CA TYR A 463 27.02 -32.01 16.04
C TYR A 463 27.43 -30.74 15.27
N LEU A 464 27.14 -30.70 13.96
CA LEU A 464 27.21 -29.49 13.16
C LEU A 464 25.83 -28.88 13.05
N VAL A 465 25.67 -27.70 13.58
CA VAL A 465 24.38 -27.00 13.70
C VAL A 465 24.39 -25.75 12.85
N ARG A 466 23.38 -25.60 11.99
CA ARG A 466 23.19 -24.39 11.19
C ARG A 466 22.33 -23.38 11.95
N VAL A 467 22.90 -22.19 12.17
CA VAL A 467 22.24 -21.07 12.86
C VAL A 467 22.60 -19.74 12.19
N ASN A 468 21.88 -18.68 12.52
CA ASN A 468 22.25 -17.34 12.07
C ASN A 468 23.62 -16.95 12.66
N PRO A 469 24.52 -16.30 11.89
CA PRO A 469 25.87 -15.91 12.37
C PRO A 469 25.89 -15.08 13.65
N LYS A 470 24.90 -14.22 13.85
CA LYS A 470 24.81 -13.41 15.06
C LYS A 470 24.49 -14.27 16.30
N VAL A 471 23.63 -15.27 16.11
CA VAL A 471 23.30 -16.27 17.15
C VAL A 471 24.51 -17.16 17.42
N ALA A 472 25.20 -17.64 16.37
CA ALA A 472 26.44 -18.45 16.53
C ALA A 472 27.48 -17.72 17.36
N ARG A 473 27.68 -16.41 17.12
CA ARG A 473 28.62 -15.60 17.89
C ARG A 473 28.29 -15.59 19.38
N LEU A 474 27.01 -15.38 19.74
CA LEU A 474 26.58 -15.37 21.13
C LEU A 474 26.74 -16.76 21.80
N LEU A 475 26.47 -17.84 21.07
CA LEU A 475 26.66 -19.20 21.57
C LEU A 475 28.13 -19.53 21.84
N LEU A 476 29.07 -18.91 21.13
CA LEU A 476 30.51 -19.09 21.28
C LEU A 476 31.13 -18.15 22.31
N GLU A 477 30.37 -17.23 22.92
CA GLU A 477 30.85 -16.38 24.01
C GLU A 477 31.06 -17.25 25.30
N PRO A 478 32.08 -16.92 26.13
CA PRO A 478 32.41 -17.71 27.32
C PRO A 478 31.24 -17.89 28.29
N ASP A 479 30.37 -16.87 28.39
CA ASP A 479 29.23 -16.85 29.32
C ASP A 479 27.94 -17.41 28.71
N SER A 480 28.00 -18.05 27.54
CA SER A 480 26.81 -18.56 26.82
C SER A 480 26.20 -19.81 27.46
N GLY A 481 26.93 -20.52 28.29
CA GLY A 481 26.56 -21.84 28.83
C GLY A 481 26.83 -23.01 27.89
N LEU A 482 27.42 -22.77 26.71
CA LEU A 482 27.73 -23.83 25.75
C LEU A 482 28.85 -24.75 26.28
N VAL A 483 29.87 -24.16 26.92
CA VAL A 483 31.00 -24.91 27.47
C VAL A 483 30.51 -25.83 28.57
N GLU A 484 29.65 -25.34 29.48
CA GLU A 484 29.05 -26.13 30.55
C GLU A 484 28.19 -27.27 29.97
N LEU A 485 27.42 -27.02 28.91
CA LEU A 485 26.65 -28.05 28.24
C LEU A 485 27.56 -29.14 27.62
N GLU A 486 28.66 -28.75 27.02
CA GLU A 486 29.64 -29.68 26.45
C GLU A 486 30.34 -30.53 27.53
N GLU A 487 30.70 -29.91 28.67
CA GLU A 487 31.31 -30.60 29.81
C GLU A 487 30.33 -31.60 30.47
N GLU A 488 29.06 -31.18 30.64
CA GLU A 488 28.02 -32.03 31.24
C GLU A 488 27.64 -33.22 30.38
N THR A 489 27.61 -33.04 29.06
CA THR A 489 27.13 -34.06 28.11
C THR A 489 28.23 -34.88 27.46
N GLY A 490 29.48 -34.36 27.49
CA GLY A 490 30.60 -34.93 26.72
C GLY A 490 30.43 -34.81 25.21
N LYS A 491 29.57 -33.92 24.72
CA LYS A 491 29.30 -33.67 23.31
C LYS A 491 29.97 -32.38 22.85
N HIS A 492 30.21 -32.26 21.55
CA HIS A 492 30.80 -31.06 20.96
C HIS A 492 29.87 -30.46 19.90
N PHE A 493 29.75 -29.12 19.89
CA PHE A 493 28.90 -28.42 18.93
C PHE A 493 29.72 -27.47 18.07
N HIS A 494 29.52 -27.55 16.76
CA HIS A 494 30.05 -26.60 15.79
C HIS A 494 28.90 -25.91 15.10
N PHE A 495 29.10 -24.62 14.74
CA PHE A 495 28.05 -23.82 14.14
C PHE A 495 28.49 -23.41 12.73
N GLU A 496 27.61 -23.69 11.73
CA GLU A 496 27.76 -23.12 10.40
C GLU A 496 26.66 -22.06 10.19
N GLY A 497 26.97 -21.01 9.45
CA GLY A 497 26.00 -19.96 9.19
C GLY A 497 26.31 -19.17 7.93
N GLY A 498 25.28 -18.55 7.34
CA GLY A 498 25.40 -17.62 6.22
C GLY A 498 24.66 -16.33 6.53
N GLN A 499 25.12 -15.21 5.99
CA GLN A 499 24.58 -13.87 6.29
C GLN A 499 23.10 -13.70 5.98
N ALA A 500 22.53 -14.52 5.07
CA ALA A 500 21.14 -14.46 4.65
C ALA A 500 20.16 -15.30 5.49
N LEU A 501 20.66 -16.04 6.51
CA LEU A 501 19.80 -16.93 7.31
C LEU A 501 18.92 -16.12 8.29
N PRO A 502 17.62 -16.46 8.42
CA PRO A 502 16.76 -15.92 9.48
C PRO A 502 17.36 -16.15 10.87
N LEU A 503 17.07 -15.26 11.83
CA LEU A 503 17.53 -15.43 13.22
C LEU A 503 17.07 -16.76 13.83
N SER A 504 15.84 -17.19 13.56
CA SER A 504 15.24 -18.42 14.07
C SER A 504 15.74 -19.70 13.44
N THR A 505 16.72 -19.64 12.53
CA THR A 505 17.27 -20.83 11.86
C THR A 505 17.95 -21.73 12.88
N PHE A 506 17.56 -22.99 12.87
CA PHE A 506 18.17 -24.07 13.64
C PHE A 506 18.00 -25.40 12.92
N ASP A 507 19.08 -25.93 12.40
CA ASP A 507 19.09 -27.24 11.72
C ASP A 507 20.33 -28.03 12.14
N VAL A 508 20.18 -29.28 12.50
CA VAL A 508 21.31 -30.21 12.68
C VAL A 508 21.71 -30.73 11.30
N VAL A 509 22.81 -30.21 10.79
CA VAL A 509 23.26 -30.48 9.42
C VAL A 509 23.97 -31.83 9.33
N GLN A 510 24.77 -32.14 10.34
CA GLN A 510 25.56 -33.38 10.39
C GLN A 510 25.86 -33.78 11.83
N THR A 511 25.95 -35.07 12.07
CA THR A 511 26.41 -35.67 13.31
C THR A 511 27.52 -36.69 13.02
N GLY A 512 28.43 -36.88 13.97
CA GLY A 512 29.53 -37.82 13.76
C GLY A 512 30.56 -37.80 14.88
N THR A 513 31.78 -38.27 14.58
CA THR A 513 32.91 -38.13 15.50
C THR A 513 33.36 -36.67 15.54
N ARG A 514 34.06 -36.29 16.59
CA ARG A 514 34.58 -34.94 16.76
C ARG A 514 35.44 -34.50 15.56
N GLU A 515 36.37 -35.37 15.14
CA GLU A 515 37.28 -35.10 14.02
C GLU A 515 36.53 -34.86 12.69
N GLN A 516 35.49 -35.67 12.39
CA GLN A 516 34.70 -35.51 11.17
C GLN A 516 33.92 -34.20 11.13
N ILE A 517 33.44 -33.75 12.27
CA ILE A 517 32.66 -32.47 12.35
C ILE A 517 33.61 -31.29 12.32
N GLU A 518 34.75 -31.35 13.00
CA GLU A 518 35.77 -30.28 13.00
C GLU A 518 36.33 -30.07 11.58
N GLU A 519 36.69 -31.15 10.86
CA GLU A 519 37.20 -31.07 9.49
C GLU A 519 36.20 -30.35 8.55
N ARG A 520 34.90 -30.58 8.74
CA ARG A 520 33.86 -29.94 7.92
C ARG A 520 33.49 -28.53 8.38
N ALA A 521 33.51 -28.28 9.69
CA ALA A 521 33.04 -27.02 10.26
C ALA A 521 34.06 -25.89 10.15
N LEU A 522 35.33 -26.22 10.11
CA LEU A 522 36.41 -25.23 10.03
C LEU A 522 36.60 -24.81 8.58
N PRO A 523 36.53 -23.50 8.29
CA PRO A 523 36.64 -23.00 6.92
C PRO A 523 38.03 -23.11 6.33
N PHE A 524 39.02 -23.39 7.18
CA PHE A 524 40.46 -23.45 6.82
C PHE A 524 41.16 -24.60 7.56
N GLY A 525 42.19 -25.13 6.94
CA GLY A 525 43.20 -26.00 7.58
C GLY A 525 44.47 -25.19 7.94
N VAL A 526 45.24 -25.68 8.91
CA VAL A 526 46.55 -25.12 9.22
C VAL A 526 47.47 -25.26 8.00
N GLY A 527 48.06 -24.15 7.56
CA GLY A 527 48.89 -24.06 6.36
C GLY A 527 48.17 -23.59 5.11
N ASP A 528 46.86 -23.47 5.12
CA ASP A 528 46.08 -22.95 3.99
C ASP A 528 46.44 -21.49 3.69
N GLU A 529 46.47 -21.16 2.40
CA GLU A 529 46.64 -19.77 1.95
C GLU A 529 45.29 -19.20 1.49
N VAL A 530 44.81 -18.18 2.20
CA VAL A 530 43.49 -17.60 2.00
C VAL A 530 43.59 -16.12 1.67
N LEU A 531 42.84 -15.67 0.68
CA LEU A 531 42.76 -14.26 0.32
C LEU A 531 41.67 -13.58 1.17
N VAL A 532 42.08 -12.75 2.12
CA VAL A 532 41.15 -12.05 3.05
C VAL A 532 41.20 -10.54 2.83
N THR A 533 40.10 -9.85 3.17
CA THR A 533 40.08 -8.39 3.27
C THR A 533 40.37 -8.01 4.73
N ILE A 534 41.38 -7.25 4.95
CA ILE A 534 41.75 -6.75 6.29
C ILE A 534 40.80 -5.60 6.64
N GLU A 535 39.96 -5.79 7.67
CA GLU A 535 38.88 -4.86 7.97
C GLU A 535 39.25 -3.80 9.01
N GLU A 536 39.89 -4.21 10.07
CA GLU A 536 40.19 -3.33 11.21
C GLU A 536 41.52 -3.70 11.89
N PRO A 537 42.19 -2.74 12.58
CA PRO A 537 43.36 -3.03 13.40
C PRO A 537 42.97 -3.95 14.57
N HIS A 538 43.90 -4.79 15.01
CA HIS A 538 43.71 -5.61 16.21
C HIS A 538 43.64 -4.71 17.46
N MET A 539 42.67 -4.96 18.36
CA MET A 539 42.39 -4.08 19.50
C MET A 539 43.58 -3.88 20.48
N TYR A 540 44.39 -4.91 20.63
CA TYR A 540 45.49 -4.91 21.61
C TYR A 540 46.90 -4.84 20.99
N ASN A 541 47.01 -4.99 19.68
CA ASN A 541 48.29 -4.92 18.97
C ASN A 541 48.13 -4.19 17.63
N VAL A 542 48.65 -2.99 17.53
CA VAL A 542 48.54 -2.11 16.35
C VAL A 542 49.24 -2.68 15.12
N ASP A 543 50.22 -3.57 15.31
CA ASP A 543 50.92 -4.23 14.21
C ASP A 543 50.12 -5.35 13.57
N ASP A 544 49.11 -5.88 14.29
CA ASP A 544 48.21 -6.93 13.81
C ASP A 544 46.86 -6.37 13.35
N ALA A 545 46.12 -7.17 12.60
CA ALA A 545 44.82 -6.77 12.10
C ALA A 545 43.81 -7.92 12.13
N ILE A 546 42.55 -7.57 11.94
CA ILE A 546 41.46 -8.52 11.88
C ILE A 546 40.84 -8.54 10.47
N ALA A 547 40.69 -9.73 9.94
CA ALA A 547 39.88 -10.01 8.77
C ALA A 547 38.70 -10.93 9.15
N ARG A 548 37.64 -10.92 8.38
CA ARG A 548 36.50 -11.84 8.56
C ARG A 548 36.22 -12.59 7.28
N VAL A 549 35.97 -13.89 7.45
CA VAL A 549 35.48 -14.74 6.36
C VAL A 549 34.17 -15.33 6.86
N ASP A 550 33.08 -14.86 6.27
CA ASP A 550 31.71 -15.07 6.79
C ASP A 550 31.60 -14.59 8.25
N SER A 551 31.44 -15.47 9.21
CA SER A 551 31.40 -15.15 10.64
C SER A 551 32.68 -15.48 11.38
N TYR A 552 33.70 -15.96 10.67
CA TYR A 552 34.94 -16.45 11.25
C TYR A 552 35.99 -15.34 11.32
N ILE A 553 36.60 -15.15 12.48
CA ILE A 553 37.60 -14.10 12.74
C ILE A 553 38.98 -14.63 12.39
N VAL A 554 39.73 -13.92 11.56
CA VAL A 554 41.12 -14.23 11.24
C VAL A 554 42.00 -13.10 11.76
N SER A 555 42.77 -13.38 12.81
CA SER A 555 43.77 -12.46 13.32
C SER A 555 45.02 -12.57 12.44
N VAL A 556 45.40 -11.47 11.77
CA VAL A 556 46.49 -11.44 10.82
C VAL A 556 47.69 -10.74 11.45
N SER A 557 48.72 -11.53 11.79
CA SER A 557 49.98 -11.01 12.34
C SER A 557 50.69 -10.16 11.30
N GLY A 558 51.08 -8.94 11.71
CA GLY A 558 51.71 -7.97 10.82
C GLY A 558 50.76 -7.29 9.83
N GLY A 559 49.43 -7.50 9.96
CA GLY A 559 48.41 -6.98 9.07
C GLY A 559 48.02 -5.51 9.27
N GLY A 560 48.45 -4.87 10.39
CA GLY A 560 48.00 -3.53 10.80
C GLY A 560 48.22 -2.42 9.77
N ALA A 561 49.32 -2.50 9.00
CA ALA A 561 49.61 -1.54 7.94
C ALA A 561 48.73 -1.71 6.67
N HIS A 562 47.93 -2.77 6.58
CA HIS A 562 47.19 -3.18 5.39
C HIS A 562 45.66 -3.13 5.53
N VAL A 563 45.19 -2.39 6.53
CA VAL A 563 43.71 -2.22 6.74
C VAL A 563 43.06 -1.62 5.48
N GLY A 564 42.01 -2.24 5.03
CA GLY A 564 41.28 -1.90 3.79
C GLY A 564 41.79 -2.62 2.53
N GLU A 565 42.91 -3.35 2.62
CA GLU A 565 43.50 -4.08 1.50
C GLU A 565 43.09 -5.57 1.51
N ARG A 566 43.12 -6.19 0.32
CA ARG A 566 43.01 -7.65 0.19
C ARG A 566 44.43 -8.25 0.20
N LYS A 567 44.69 -9.16 1.13
CA LYS A 567 45.97 -9.82 1.29
C LYS A 567 45.80 -11.34 1.30
N LEU A 568 46.79 -12.02 0.75
CA LEU A 568 46.93 -13.46 0.91
C LEU A 568 47.59 -13.71 2.27
N VAL A 569 46.93 -14.52 3.09
CA VAL A 569 47.42 -14.88 4.43
C VAL A 569 47.55 -16.39 4.54
N ARG A 570 48.54 -16.87 5.29
CA ARG A 570 48.73 -18.28 5.60
C ARG A 570 48.24 -18.54 7.00
N ILE A 571 47.33 -19.52 7.14
CA ILE A 571 46.73 -19.93 8.41
C ILE A 571 47.78 -20.67 9.25
N GLU A 572 48.07 -20.17 10.45
CA GLU A 572 49.04 -20.76 11.40
C GLU A 572 48.36 -21.64 12.44
N SER A 573 47.21 -21.20 12.93
CA SER A 573 46.40 -21.98 13.85
C SER A 573 44.91 -21.71 13.59
N VAL A 574 44.11 -22.72 13.90
CA VAL A 574 42.65 -22.66 13.70
C VAL A 574 42.00 -23.09 15.01
N GLU A 575 41.13 -22.22 15.53
CA GLU A 575 40.29 -22.49 16.67
C GLU A 575 38.82 -22.50 16.22
N ARG A 576 37.90 -22.77 17.10
CA ARG A 576 36.47 -22.94 16.78
C ARG A 576 35.80 -21.68 16.19
N SER A 577 36.22 -20.50 16.60
CA SER A 577 35.66 -19.19 16.20
C SER A 577 36.65 -18.25 15.57
N ALA A 578 37.93 -18.56 15.60
CA ALA A 578 39.01 -17.70 15.14
C ALA A 578 40.19 -18.50 14.60
N ALA A 579 40.94 -17.88 13.69
CA ALA A 579 42.24 -18.37 13.25
C ALA A 579 43.30 -17.30 13.45
N VAL A 580 44.53 -17.75 13.61
CA VAL A 580 45.73 -16.87 13.50
C VAL A 580 46.36 -17.14 12.16
N ALA A 581 46.69 -16.09 11.46
CA ALA A 581 47.36 -16.13 10.17
C ALA A 581 48.51 -15.12 10.12
N SER A 582 49.48 -15.38 9.27
CA SER A 582 50.52 -14.41 8.90
C SER A 582 50.39 -14.01 7.43
N LEU A 583 50.93 -12.82 7.09
CA LEU A 583 50.98 -12.40 5.69
C LEU A 583 51.80 -13.41 4.89
N ALA A 584 51.23 -13.96 3.82
CA ALA A 584 51.97 -14.85 2.92
C ALA A 584 52.92 -14.01 2.05
N ASP A 585 54.22 -14.36 2.06
CA ASP A 585 55.19 -13.74 1.15
C ASP A 585 54.77 -13.98 -0.31
N ASN A 586 54.86 -12.94 -1.14
CA ASN A 586 54.55 -13.00 -2.58
C ASN A 586 55.54 -13.85 -3.36
N GLY A 587 55.49 -15.17 -3.17
CA GLY A 587 56.35 -16.14 -3.85
C GLY A 587 55.58 -17.36 -4.28
N GLY A 588 54.86 -17.28 -5.42
CA GLY A 588 54.56 -18.41 -6.30
C GLY A 588 53.21 -19.13 -6.05
N GLY A 589 52.23 -18.92 -6.90
CA GLY A 589 51.23 -19.90 -7.31
C GLY A 589 49.90 -19.94 -6.57
N ALA A 590 49.02 -18.98 -6.85
CA ALA A 590 47.63 -18.99 -6.40
C ALA A 590 46.84 -20.21 -6.97
N LYS A 591 46.35 -21.06 -6.09
CA LYS A 591 45.16 -21.89 -6.39
C LYS A 591 43.92 -21.10 -5.89
N ALA A 592 43.26 -20.49 -6.84
CA ALA A 592 41.96 -19.86 -6.59
C ALA A 592 40.92 -20.95 -6.28
N ALA A 593 40.40 -20.99 -5.07
CA ALA A 593 39.16 -21.63 -4.77
C ALA A 593 38.04 -20.71 -5.26
N ALA A 594 37.61 -20.94 -6.51
CA ALA A 594 36.44 -20.27 -7.06
C ALA A 594 35.19 -20.99 -6.50
N GLY A 595 34.48 -20.33 -5.62
CA GLY A 595 33.09 -20.63 -5.33
C GLY A 595 32.26 -20.30 -6.57
N GLU A 596 31.86 -21.29 -7.34
CA GLU A 596 30.90 -21.16 -8.42
C GLU A 596 29.54 -20.72 -7.85
N THR A 597 29.20 -19.46 -8.09
CA THR A 597 27.80 -19.03 -8.06
C THR A 597 27.13 -19.54 -9.33
N ALA A 598 26.33 -20.58 -9.20
CA ALA A 598 25.46 -21.03 -10.26
C ALA A 598 24.34 -19.98 -10.45
N GLU A 599 24.46 -19.21 -11.51
CA GLU A 599 23.31 -18.62 -12.18
C GLU A 599 22.54 -19.73 -12.90
N SER A 600 21.28 -19.89 -12.58
CA SER A 600 20.35 -20.56 -13.49
C SER A 600 18.94 -20.03 -13.30
N GLY A 601 18.42 -19.43 -14.39
CA GLY A 601 17.02 -19.44 -14.78
C GLY A 601 16.04 -18.52 -14.10
#